data_28c2845c5015d6d049f29d4c05d192ec
#
_entry.id   28c2845c5015d6d049f29d4c05d192ec
#
_cell.length_a   1.000
_cell.length_b   1.000
_cell.length_c   1.000
_cell.angle_alpha   90.00
_cell.angle_beta   90.00
_cell.angle_gamma   90.00
#
_symmetry.space_group_name_H-M   'P 1'
#
loop_
_entity.id
_entity.type
_entity.pdbx_description
1 polymer ?
#
loop_
_entity_poly.entity_id
_entity_poly.type
_entity_poly.pdbx_seq_one_letter_code
_entity_poly.pdbx_strand_id
1 'polypeptide(L)'
;MKKILSILIFLAISQTSFASSLDYKGLKKLSKNNTFMDGKGKPFSDDKITNKKNTLLIIYNHGSGPDVKTDPCKANPKFGYIWEGAVVPAILQLHNKKINELEIKIYRLCSGVKGISSKEEKKIRKSIKKGEKLDLLPELKQLKRQNIILAKADKFKEQGFENIVLAGYSAGGWASLSLQSRFPEKFKGAIAMNPAFAGPKKEWQKKYPEWGAFREHLVNIFNQSDYLNALLFAHANDVFEDPETLSFFKKFKGLQFIDYSEVKPKTCTWADVDKKMPSHKGHNLPQSSCFTKFVDKNNYFINYLESIF
;
A
#
# COMPACT_ATOMS: atom_id res chain seq x y z
N MET A 1 -11.45 -25.26 60.60
CA MET A 1 -11.66 -24.27 59.56
C MET A 1 -10.30 -23.93 58.94
N LYS A 2 -9.98 -24.55 57.78
CA LYS A 2 -8.72 -24.33 57.05
C LYS A 2 -8.99 -23.28 55.98
N LYS A 3 -8.33 -22.11 56.06
CA LYS A 3 -8.38 -21.09 55.02
C LYS A 3 -7.45 -21.52 53.90
N ILE A 4 -8.03 -21.75 52.71
CA ILE A 4 -7.30 -21.99 51.46
C ILE A 4 -7.00 -20.61 50.87
N LEU A 5 -5.72 -20.28 50.86
CA LEU A 5 -5.19 -19.04 50.27
C LEU A 5 -4.92 -19.33 48.78
N SER A 6 -5.82 -18.87 47.91
CA SER A 6 -5.64 -19.00 46.44
C SER A 6 -4.65 -17.91 46.01
N ILE A 7 -3.44 -18.34 45.66
CA ILE A 7 -2.45 -17.50 45.03
C ILE A 7 -2.73 -17.42 43.54
N LEU A 8 -3.29 -16.32 43.07
CA LEU A 8 -3.40 -15.99 41.65
C LEU A 8 -2.03 -15.57 41.15
N ILE A 9 -1.33 -16.46 40.48
CA ILE A 9 -0.10 -16.15 39.76
C ILE A 9 -0.52 -15.46 38.45
N PHE A 10 -0.42 -14.15 38.40
CA PHE A 10 -0.44 -13.38 37.17
C PHE A 10 0.86 -13.66 36.40
N LEU A 11 0.81 -14.56 35.45
CA LEU A 11 1.84 -14.67 34.41
C LEU A 11 1.76 -13.42 33.51
N ALA A 12 2.52 -12.42 33.87
CA ALA A 12 2.81 -11.32 32.98
C ALA A 12 3.68 -11.87 31.83
N ILE A 13 3.01 -12.28 30.75
CA ILE A 13 3.68 -12.54 29.48
C ILE A 13 4.19 -11.18 28.99
N SER A 14 5.44 -10.88 29.29
CA SER A 14 6.15 -9.77 28.68
C SER A 14 6.22 -10.07 27.17
N GLN A 15 5.33 -9.46 26.40
CA GLN A 15 5.50 -9.36 24.96
C GLN A 15 6.74 -8.51 24.72
N THR A 16 7.89 -9.17 24.66
CA THR A 16 9.08 -8.54 24.10
C THR A 16 8.77 -8.24 22.65
N SER A 17 8.42 -6.99 22.37
CA SER A 17 8.33 -6.49 21.00
C SER A 17 9.73 -6.65 20.39
N PHE A 18 9.89 -7.72 19.60
CA PHE A 18 11.00 -7.82 18.69
C PHE A 18 10.82 -6.75 17.60
N ALA A 19 11.12 -5.52 17.95
CA ALA A 19 11.45 -4.51 16.96
C ALA A 19 12.77 -4.96 16.33
N SER A 20 12.72 -5.93 15.40
CA SER A 20 13.86 -6.25 14.58
C SER A 20 14.22 -4.98 13.85
N SER A 21 15.40 -4.44 14.11
CA SER A 21 15.94 -3.32 13.36
C SER A 21 15.99 -3.75 11.91
N LEU A 22 15.00 -3.30 11.12
CA LEU A 22 15.00 -3.49 9.68
C LEU A 22 16.30 -2.85 9.17
N ASP A 23 17.14 -3.66 8.53
CA ASP A 23 18.33 -3.14 7.86
C ASP A 23 17.91 -2.36 6.63
N TYR A 24 17.58 -1.11 6.85
CA TYR A 24 17.21 -0.18 5.78
C TYR A 24 18.30 -0.02 4.72
N LYS A 25 19.57 -0.27 5.06
CA LYS A 25 20.69 -0.29 4.08
C LYS A 25 20.61 -1.51 3.16
N GLY A 26 20.15 -2.64 3.69
CA GLY A 26 19.89 -3.85 2.90
C GLY A 26 18.80 -3.68 1.87
N LEU A 27 17.81 -2.79 2.11
CA LEU A 27 16.73 -2.52 1.16
C LEU A 27 17.22 -1.96 -0.19
N LYS A 28 18.41 -1.36 -0.26
CA LYS A 28 19.04 -0.89 -1.51
C LYS A 28 19.29 -2.00 -2.54
N LYS A 29 19.49 -3.24 -2.08
CA LYS A 29 19.80 -4.39 -2.94
C LYS A 29 18.59 -5.23 -3.31
N LEU A 30 17.37 -4.81 -2.93
CA LEU A 30 16.19 -5.60 -3.16
C LEU A 30 15.95 -5.89 -4.64
N SER A 31 15.56 -7.12 -4.89
CA SER A 31 15.23 -7.64 -6.20
C SER A 31 14.29 -6.73 -6.95
N LYS A 32 14.62 -6.45 -8.19
CA LYS A 32 13.85 -5.62 -9.13
C LYS A 32 12.59 -6.33 -9.64
N ASN A 33 12.41 -7.59 -9.27
CA ASN A 33 11.39 -8.46 -9.85
C ASN A 33 10.24 -8.71 -8.89
N ASN A 34 9.15 -9.18 -9.44
CA ASN A 34 8.02 -9.72 -8.69
C ASN A 34 8.48 -10.90 -7.84
N THR A 35 8.36 -10.83 -6.51
CA THR A 35 8.89 -11.86 -5.64
C THR A 35 8.23 -11.84 -4.26
N PHE A 36 8.25 -12.98 -3.57
CA PHE A 36 7.99 -13.02 -2.14
C PHE A 36 9.13 -12.36 -1.38
N MET A 37 8.77 -11.74 -0.25
CA MET A 37 9.70 -11.00 0.60
C MET A 37 9.60 -11.50 2.03
N ASP A 38 10.73 -11.74 2.67
CA ASP A 38 10.79 -12.01 4.09
C ASP A 38 10.65 -10.72 4.93
N GLY A 39 10.58 -10.86 6.25
CA GLY A 39 10.46 -9.73 7.18
C GLY A 39 11.64 -8.75 7.18
N LYS A 40 12.76 -9.13 6.55
CA LYS A 40 13.94 -8.28 6.33
C LYS A 40 13.98 -7.71 4.93
N GLY A 41 12.95 -7.97 4.11
CA GLY A 41 12.85 -7.53 2.73
C GLY A 41 13.77 -8.28 1.77
N LYS A 42 14.20 -9.50 2.12
CA LYS A 42 14.96 -10.37 1.21
C LYS A 42 13.99 -11.20 0.38
N PRO A 43 14.27 -11.38 -0.92
CA PRO A 43 13.44 -12.21 -1.77
C PRO A 43 13.59 -13.70 -1.45
N PHE A 44 12.49 -14.45 -1.59
CA PHE A 44 12.51 -15.90 -1.53
C PHE A 44 11.53 -16.50 -2.56
N SER A 45 11.69 -17.80 -2.85
CA SER A 45 10.86 -18.51 -3.81
C SER A 45 9.58 -19.03 -3.18
N ASP A 46 8.50 -19.14 -3.98
CA ASP A 46 7.16 -19.59 -3.55
C ASP A 46 7.10 -21.10 -3.25
N ASP A 47 8.07 -21.89 -3.69
CA ASP A 47 8.23 -23.32 -3.33
C ASP A 47 8.41 -23.53 -1.81
N LYS A 48 8.87 -22.49 -1.10
CA LYS A 48 8.95 -22.48 0.36
C LYS A 48 7.60 -22.31 1.07
N ILE A 49 6.53 -22.03 0.34
CA ILE A 49 5.18 -21.89 0.91
C ILE A 49 4.42 -23.19 0.68
N THR A 50 4.49 -24.09 1.65
CA THR A 50 3.92 -25.45 1.54
C THR A 50 2.41 -25.48 1.77
N ASN A 51 1.85 -24.58 2.58
CA ASN A 51 0.42 -24.55 2.89
C ASN A 51 -0.22 -23.24 2.35
N LYS A 52 -0.47 -23.19 1.04
CA LYS A 52 -1.01 -22.01 0.38
C LYS A 52 -2.44 -21.67 0.82
N LYS A 53 -3.26 -22.70 1.12
CA LYS A 53 -4.63 -22.50 1.59
C LYS A 53 -4.69 -21.81 2.95
N ASN A 54 -3.80 -22.16 3.88
CA ASN A 54 -3.68 -21.54 5.20
C ASN A 54 -2.68 -20.38 5.22
N THR A 55 -2.48 -19.76 4.05
CA THR A 55 -1.65 -18.56 3.92
C THR A 55 -2.53 -17.35 3.69
N LEU A 56 -2.33 -16.32 4.52
CA LEU A 56 -2.79 -14.97 4.23
C LEU A 56 -1.76 -14.31 3.32
N LEU A 57 -2.09 -14.15 2.04
CA LEU A 57 -1.20 -13.54 1.06
C LEU A 57 -1.45 -12.04 0.97
N ILE A 58 -0.47 -11.24 1.36
CA ILE A 58 -0.49 -9.79 1.12
C ILE A 58 0.23 -9.50 -0.20
N ILE A 59 -0.52 -9.05 -1.21
CA ILE A 59 0.06 -8.54 -2.46
C ILE A 59 0.33 -7.05 -2.28
N TYR A 60 1.61 -6.69 -2.15
CA TYR A 60 2.02 -5.31 -1.99
C TYR A 60 2.23 -4.61 -3.33
N ASN A 61 1.57 -3.48 -3.50
CA ASN A 61 1.59 -2.63 -4.69
C ASN A 61 2.38 -1.35 -4.41
N HIS A 62 3.45 -1.13 -5.15
CA HIS A 62 4.33 0.02 -4.97
C HIS A 62 3.71 1.34 -5.46
N GLY A 63 4.26 2.47 -5.01
CA GLY A 63 3.92 3.80 -5.49
C GLY A 63 4.30 4.05 -6.96
N SER A 64 4.05 5.26 -7.44
CA SER A 64 4.53 5.70 -8.75
C SER A 64 5.91 6.34 -8.63
N GLY A 65 6.77 6.11 -9.63
CA GLY A 65 8.05 6.80 -9.72
C GLY A 65 7.90 8.30 -10.01
N PRO A 66 8.88 9.12 -9.60
CA PRO A 66 8.83 10.57 -9.78
C PRO A 66 8.85 10.99 -11.25
N ASP A 67 9.26 10.09 -12.13
CA ASP A 67 9.34 10.34 -13.57
C ASP A 67 8.53 9.29 -14.31
N VAL A 68 7.71 9.75 -15.26
CA VAL A 68 6.95 8.88 -16.18
C VAL A 68 7.84 7.93 -17.00
N LYS A 69 9.12 8.26 -17.14
CA LYS A 69 10.12 7.42 -17.82
C LYS A 69 10.81 6.43 -16.91
N THR A 70 10.73 6.60 -15.60
CA THR A 70 11.40 5.73 -14.63
C THR A 70 10.57 4.48 -14.38
N ASP A 71 11.18 3.32 -14.56
CA ASP A 71 10.62 2.05 -14.11
C ASP A 71 10.68 2.01 -12.58
N PRO A 72 9.55 2.07 -11.85
CA PRO A 72 9.54 2.10 -10.39
C PRO A 72 10.06 0.80 -9.78
N CYS A 73 10.28 -0.21 -10.61
CA CYS A 73 10.82 -1.49 -10.19
C CYS A 73 12.33 -1.58 -10.29
N LYS A 74 12.96 -0.60 -10.89
CA LYS A 74 14.42 -0.47 -10.98
C LYS A 74 14.94 0.47 -9.90
N ALA A 75 16.13 0.14 -9.37
CA ALA A 75 16.85 1.08 -8.54
C ALA A 75 17.04 2.40 -9.30
N ASN A 76 16.73 3.50 -8.67
CA ASN A 76 17.02 4.80 -9.27
C ASN A 76 18.53 5.06 -9.17
N PRO A 77 19.27 5.09 -10.28
CA PRO A 77 20.72 5.29 -10.25
C PRO A 77 21.13 6.65 -9.68
N LYS A 78 20.24 7.66 -9.78
CA LYS A 78 20.49 9.01 -9.26
C LYS A 78 20.45 9.05 -7.73
N PHE A 79 19.63 8.23 -7.10
CA PHE A 79 19.42 8.26 -5.65
C PHE A 79 19.95 7.00 -4.96
N GLY A 80 20.38 5.99 -5.70
CA GLY A 80 20.99 4.78 -5.16
C GLY A 80 20.05 3.86 -4.36
N TYR A 81 18.74 4.11 -4.36
CA TYR A 81 17.74 3.32 -3.62
C TYR A 81 16.47 3.07 -4.43
N ILE A 82 15.71 2.04 -4.03
CA ILE A 82 14.43 1.65 -4.64
C ILE A 82 13.32 2.06 -3.67
N TRP A 83 13.09 3.31 -3.48
CA TRP A 83 12.16 3.75 -2.45
C TRP A 83 10.68 3.57 -2.83
N GLU A 84 10.31 3.81 -4.07
CA GLU A 84 8.92 3.67 -4.51
C GLU A 84 8.52 2.24 -4.82
N GLY A 85 9.48 1.42 -5.21
CA GLY A 85 9.28 -0.01 -5.41
C GLY A 85 9.54 -0.84 -4.16
N ALA A 86 10.05 -0.27 -3.08
CA ALA A 86 10.26 -0.99 -1.84
C ALA A 86 8.93 -1.28 -1.13
N VAL A 87 8.86 -2.41 -0.45
CA VAL A 87 7.74 -2.69 0.46
C VAL A 87 7.89 -1.81 1.69
N VAL A 88 6.81 -1.16 2.10
CA VAL A 88 6.77 -0.36 3.34
C VAL A 88 7.21 -1.23 4.52
N PRO A 89 8.14 -0.74 5.38
CA PRO A 89 8.70 -1.55 6.47
C PRO A 89 7.65 -2.15 7.41
N ALA A 90 6.61 -1.40 7.74
CA ALA A 90 5.52 -1.88 8.58
C ALA A 90 4.78 -3.09 7.97
N ILE A 91 4.68 -3.18 6.64
CA ILE A 91 4.13 -4.36 5.95
C ILE A 91 5.10 -5.55 6.05
N LEU A 92 6.42 -5.32 5.88
CA LEU A 92 7.40 -6.41 6.00
C LEU A 92 7.38 -7.07 7.38
N GLN A 93 7.11 -6.31 8.44
CA GLN A 93 7.03 -6.84 9.81
C GLN A 93 5.86 -7.82 10.03
N LEU A 94 4.90 -7.86 9.12
CA LEU A 94 3.81 -8.84 9.16
C LEU A 94 4.25 -10.24 8.71
N HIS A 95 5.38 -10.36 7.99
CA HIS A 95 5.84 -11.65 7.48
C HIS A 95 5.98 -12.71 8.58
N ASN A 96 5.40 -13.88 8.36
CA ASN A 96 5.34 -15.01 9.29
C ASN A 96 4.54 -14.75 10.60
N LYS A 97 3.92 -13.59 10.77
CA LYS A 97 2.90 -13.46 11.82
C LYS A 97 1.69 -14.30 11.43
N LYS A 98 0.90 -14.67 12.43
CA LYS A 98 -0.36 -15.39 12.24
C LYS A 98 -1.54 -14.51 12.56
N ILE A 99 -2.59 -14.66 11.76
CA ILE A 99 -3.93 -14.17 12.03
C ILE A 99 -4.81 -15.41 12.08
N ASN A 100 -5.32 -15.75 13.27
CA ASN A 100 -5.92 -17.04 13.52
C ASN A 100 -4.97 -18.17 13.06
N GLU A 101 -5.42 -19.07 12.18
CA GLU A 101 -4.60 -20.16 11.64
C GLU A 101 -3.82 -19.78 10.36
N LEU A 102 -3.97 -18.53 9.86
CA LEU A 102 -3.37 -18.08 8.62
C LEU A 102 -1.99 -17.48 8.86
N GLU A 103 -0.98 -18.02 8.20
CA GLU A 103 0.37 -17.43 8.23
C GLU A 103 0.52 -16.38 7.14
N ILE A 104 1.00 -15.17 7.51
CA ILE A 104 1.14 -14.05 6.59
C ILE A 104 2.39 -14.22 5.72
N LYS A 105 2.19 -14.15 4.41
CA LYS A 105 3.26 -14.06 3.40
C LYS A 105 3.09 -12.79 2.58
N ILE A 106 4.20 -12.16 2.23
CA ILE A 106 4.21 -10.89 1.53
C ILE A 106 4.78 -11.08 0.14
N TYR A 107 4.00 -10.70 -0.86
CA TYR A 107 4.42 -10.70 -2.26
C TYR A 107 4.55 -9.27 -2.77
N ARG A 108 5.76 -8.87 -3.13
CA ARG A 108 6.01 -7.60 -3.80
C ARG A 108 5.64 -7.71 -5.27
N LEU A 109 4.62 -6.99 -5.68
CA LEU A 109 4.23 -6.91 -7.08
C LEU A 109 4.82 -5.64 -7.70
N CYS A 110 5.74 -5.84 -8.61
CA CYS A 110 6.18 -4.79 -9.49
C CYS A 110 5.25 -4.75 -10.70
N SER A 111 4.39 -3.76 -10.78
CA SER A 111 3.43 -3.65 -11.88
C SER A 111 4.08 -3.33 -13.24
N GLY A 112 5.37 -3.00 -13.27
CA GLY A 112 6.12 -2.73 -14.50
C GLY A 112 5.51 -1.66 -15.40
N VAL A 113 4.56 -0.89 -14.88
CA VAL A 113 3.89 0.14 -15.65
C VAL A 113 4.88 1.28 -15.87
N LYS A 114 5.56 1.23 -17.00
CA LYS A 114 6.21 2.41 -17.54
C LYS A 114 5.16 3.52 -17.63
N GLY A 115 5.56 4.72 -17.30
CA GLY A 115 4.70 5.87 -17.49
C GLY A 115 4.08 5.89 -18.89
N ILE A 116 2.97 6.55 -19.03
CA ILE A 116 2.32 6.76 -20.31
C ILE A 116 3.34 7.42 -21.24
N SER A 117 3.55 6.90 -22.45
CA SER A 117 4.44 7.53 -23.41
C SER A 117 3.92 8.93 -23.76
N SER A 118 4.79 9.84 -24.17
CA SER A 118 4.38 11.17 -24.60
C SER A 118 3.32 11.14 -25.73
N LYS A 119 3.32 10.11 -26.55
CA LYS A 119 2.31 9.88 -27.59
C LYS A 119 0.96 9.49 -26.98
N GLU A 120 0.97 8.56 -26.03
CA GLU A 120 -0.24 8.15 -25.29
C GLU A 120 -0.80 9.32 -24.47
N GLU A 121 0.05 10.08 -23.80
CA GLU A 121 -0.36 11.27 -23.03
C GLU A 121 -1.05 12.29 -23.94
N LYS A 122 -0.49 12.61 -25.13
CA LYS A 122 -1.11 13.51 -26.10
C LYS A 122 -2.48 12.98 -26.57
N LYS A 123 -2.61 11.67 -26.81
CA LYS A 123 -3.88 11.02 -27.19
C LYS A 123 -4.92 11.21 -26.08
N ILE A 124 -4.56 10.90 -24.84
CA ILE A 124 -5.43 11.05 -23.68
C ILE A 124 -5.89 12.50 -23.51
N ARG A 125 -4.96 13.47 -23.53
CA ARG A 125 -5.29 14.91 -23.43
C ARG A 125 -6.24 15.38 -24.53
N LYS A 126 -6.06 14.87 -25.76
CA LYS A 126 -6.97 15.18 -26.88
C LYS A 126 -8.37 14.61 -26.64
N SER A 127 -8.47 13.38 -26.13
CA SER A 127 -9.77 12.74 -25.79
C SER A 127 -10.49 13.48 -24.68
N ILE A 128 -9.79 13.88 -23.61
CA ILE A 128 -10.37 14.67 -22.50
C ILE A 128 -10.90 16.01 -23.02
N LYS A 129 -10.13 16.72 -23.85
CA LYS A 129 -10.57 18.00 -24.46
C LYS A 129 -11.80 17.86 -25.33
N LYS A 130 -12.06 16.67 -25.88
CA LYS A 130 -13.26 16.37 -26.67
C LYS A 130 -14.43 15.91 -25.83
N GLY A 131 -14.28 15.82 -24.48
CA GLY A 131 -15.31 15.30 -23.60
C GLY A 131 -15.55 13.78 -23.71
N GLU A 132 -14.60 13.05 -24.30
CA GLU A 132 -14.68 11.59 -24.38
C GLU A 132 -14.58 10.97 -22.98
N LYS A 133 -15.29 9.85 -22.74
CA LYS A 133 -15.26 9.14 -21.48
C LYS A 133 -13.89 8.54 -21.21
N LEU A 134 -13.39 8.69 -19.98
CA LEU A 134 -12.08 8.20 -19.56
C LEU A 134 -12.00 6.67 -19.45
N ASP A 135 -13.11 6.00 -19.20
CA ASP A 135 -13.24 4.55 -19.13
C ASP A 135 -12.97 3.85 -20.49
N LEU A 136 -13.02 4.60 -21.58
CA LEU A 136 -12.67 4.14 -22.92
C LEU A 136 -11.16 4.22 -23.23
N LEU A 137 -10.36 4.67 -22.27
CA LEU A 137 -8.90 4.84 -22.42
C LEU A 137 -8.16 3.72 -21.66
N PRO A 138 -7.98 2.53 -22.26
CA PRO A 138 -7.29 1.39 -21.62
C PRO A 138 -5.83 1.69 -21.31
N GLU A 139 -5.30 2.78 -21.83
CA GLU A 139 -3.93 3.24 -21.63
C GLU A 139 -3.70 3.98 -20.31
N LEU A 140 -4.74 4.22 -19.53
CA LEU A 140 -4.59 4.85 -18.21
C LEU A 140 -3.66 4.02 -17.33
N LYS A 141 -2.62 4.67 -16.86
CA LYS A 141 -1.57 4.04 -16.02
C LYS A 141 -2.16 3.27 -14.84
N GLN A 142 -3.19 3.82 -14.22
CA GLN A 142 -3.83 3.20 -13.06
C GLN A 142 -4.65 1.96 -13.45
N LEU A 143 -5.37 1.99 -14.57
CA LEU A 143 -6.13 0.83 -15.05
C LEU A 143 -5.19 -0.30 -15.50
N LYS A 144 -4.11 0.04 -16.21
CA LYS A 144 -3.06 -0.95 -16.56
C LYS A 144 -2.49 -1.61 -15.31
N ARG A 145 -2.19 -0.83 -14.27
CA ARG A 145 -1.72 -1.34 -12.97
C ARG A 145 -2.73 -2.31 -12.35
N GLN A 146 -4.00 -1.91 -12.30
CA GLN A 146 -5.07 -2.76 -11.75
C GLN A 146 -5.19 -4.09 -12.50
N ASN A 147 -5.13 -4.07 -13.82
CA ASN A 147 -5.16 -5.29 -14.63
C ASN A 147 -3.98 -6.23 -14.35
N ILE A 148 -2.79 -5.70 -14.13
CA ILE A 148 -1.61 -6.50 -13.74
C ILE A 148 -1.80 -7.13 -12.36
N ILE A 149 -2.37 -6.38 -11.42
CA ILE A 149 -2.65 -6.88 -10.06
C ILE A 149 -3.69 -8.00 -10.12
N LEU A 150 -4.79 -7.81 -10.87
CA LEU A 150 -5.84 -8.81 -11.06
C LEU A 150 -5.28 -10.10 -11.67
N ALA A 151 -4.57 -10.00 -12.79
CA ALA A 151 -3.97 -11.15 -13.45
C ALA A 151 -2.99 -11.91 -12.54
N LYS A 152 -2.28 -11.21 -11.66
CA LYS A 152 -1.39 -11.87 -10.69
C LYS A 152 -2.15 -12.53 -9.56
N ALA A 153 -3.22 -11.89 -9.06
CA ALA A 153 -4.08 -12.47 -8.04
C ALA A 153 -4.79 -13.73 -8.54
N ASP A 154 -5.29 -13.73 -9.77
CA ASP A 154 -5.92 -14.91 -10.39
C ASP A 154 -4.92 -16.08 -10.46
N LYS A 155 -3.68 -15.84 -10.89
CA LYS A 155 -2.62 -16.87 -10.85
C LYS A 155 -2.34 -17.40 -9.45
N PHE A 156 -2.39 -16.55 -8.42
CA PHE A 156 -2.24 -17.04 -7.04
C PHE A 156 -3.43 -17.88 -6.58
N LYS A 157 -4.66 -17.51 -6.96
CA LYS A 157 -5.84 -18.35 -6.70
C LYS A 157 -5.73 -19.72 -7.36
N GLU A 158 -5.29 -19.78 -8.63
CA GLU A 158 -5.01 -21.03 -9.33
C GLU A 158 -3.93 -21.88 -8.64
N GLN A 159 -2.99 -21.24 -7.95
CA GLN A 159 -1.96 -21.91 -7.16
C GLN A 159 -2.43 -22.34 -5.75
N GLY A 160 -3.68 -22.05 -5.36
CA GLY A 160 -4.27 -22.45 -4.10
C GLY A 160 -4.23 -21.40 -2.98
N PHE A 161 -3.86 -20.13 -3.26
CA PHE A 161 -3.99 -19.05 -2.29
C PHE A 161 -5.45 -18.56 -2.25
N GLU A 162 -6.16 -18.81 -1.15
CA GLU A 162 -7.57 -18.44 -0.99
C GLU A 162 -7.74 -17.08 -0.29
N ASN A 163 -6.79 -16.70 0.57
CA ASN A 163 -6.87 -15.53 1.44
C ASN A 163 -5.94 -14.42 0.94
N ILE A 164 -6.45 -13.55 0.07
CA ILE A 164 -5.66 -12.48 -0.54
C ILE A 164 -6.11 -11.13 -0.01
N VAL A 165 -5.15 -10.36 0.53
CA VAL A 165 -5.29 -8.95 0.91
C VAL A 165 -4.38 -8.12 0.02
N LEU A 166 -4.87 -6.99 -0.46
CA LEU A 166 -4.05 -6.01 -1.17
C LEU A 166 -3.43 -5.03 -0.18
N ALA A 167 -2.19 -4.67 -0.38
CA ALA A 167 -1.58 -3.56 0.34
C ALA A 167 -0.88 -2.64 -0.63
N GLY A 168 -0.81 -1.35 -0.34
CA GLY A 168 -0.09 -0.46 -1.22
C GLY A 168 0.15 0.92 -0.65
N TYR A 169 1.12 1.59 -1.28
CA TYR A 169 1.52 2.94 -0.98
C TYR A 169 1.26 3.85 -2.20
N SER A 170 0.80 5.09 -1.96
CA SER A 170 0.58 6.07 -3.04
C SER A 170 -0.34 5.51 -4.15
N ALA A 171 0.08 5.51 -5.39
CA ALA A 171 -0.67 4.94 -6.52
C ALA A 171 -0.98 3.44 -6.37
N GLY A 172 -0.13 2.70 -5.65
CA GLY A 172 -0.40 1.31 -5.27
C GLY A 172 -1.50 1.19 -4.23
N GLY A 173 -1.54 2.10 -3.26
CA GLY A 173 -2.63 2.19 -2.28
C GLY A 173 -3.97 2.49 -2.95
N TRP A 174 -4.00 3.46 -3.86
CA TRP A 174 -5.20 3.78 -4.65
C TRP A 174 -5.70 2.58 -5.46
N ALA A 175 -4.77 1.87 -6.14
CA ALA A 175 -5.11 0.66 -6.89
C ALA A 175 -5.68 -0.45 -5.99
N SER A 176 -5.10 -0.63 -4.80
CA SER A 176 -5.55 -1.63 -3.82
C SER A 176 -6.98 -1.36 -3.35
N LEU A 177 -7.30 -0.11 -2.99
CA LEU A 177 -8.66 0.31 -2.62
C LEU A 177 -9.64 0.09 -3.78
N SER A 178 -9.30 0.56 -4.98
CA SER A 178 -10.15 0.43 -6.16
C SER A 178 -10.45 -1.02 -6.53
N LEU A 179 -9.47 -1.90 -6.42
CA LEU A 179 -9.65 -3.31 -6.72
C LEU A 179 -10.47 -4.03 -5.64
N GLN A 180 -10.27 -3.72 -4.37
CA GLN A 180 -11.07 -4.30 -3.30
C GLN A 180 -12.54 -3.88 -3.42
N SER A 181 -12.82 -2.60 -3.72
CA SER A 181 -14.18 -2.12 -3.94
C SER A 181 -14.89 -2.80 -5.12
N ARG A 182 -14.16 -3.08 -6.21
CA ARG A 182 -14.72 -3.64 -7.45
C ARG A 182 -14.79 -5.16 -7.47
N PHE A 183 -13.95 -5.83 -6.69
CA PHE A 183 -13.78 -7.28 -6.67
C PHE A 183 -13.67 -7.81 -5.23
N PRO A 184 -14.68 -7.54 -4.37
CA PRO A 184 -14.64 -7.94 -2.96
C PRO A 184 -14.59 -9.46 -2.78
N GLU A 185 -15.07 -10.22 -3.76
CA GLU A 185 -15.00 -11.68 -3.77
C GLU A 185 -13.58 -12.22 -4.05
N LYS A 186 -12.73 -11.40 -4.65
CA LYS A 186 -11.33 -11.76 -4.93
C LYS A 186 -10.40 -11.36 -3.80
N PHE A 187 -10.67 -10.24 -3.15
CA PHE A 187 -9.81 -9.63 -2.15
C PHE A 187 -10.54 -9.48 -0.82
N LYS A 188 -10.05 -10.13 0.23
CA LYS A 188 -10.64 -10.06 1.57
C LYS A 188 -10.57 -8.65 2.16
N GLY A 189 -9.56 -7.86 1.78
CA GLY A 189 -9.40 -6.49 2.24
C GLY A 189 -8.30 -5.74 1.52
N ALA A 190 -8.12 -4.46 1.87
CA ALA A 190 -7.04 -3.62 1.39
C ALA A 190 -6.41 -2.78 2.50
N ILE A 191 -5.09 -2.61 2.46
CA ILE A 191 -4.33 -1.69 3.32
C ILE A 191 -3.72 -0.62 2.43
N ALA A 192 -4.16 0.63 2.58
CA ALA A 192 -3.71 1.74 1.76
C ALA A 192 -2.98 2.79 2.60
N MET A 193 -1.76 3.08 2.23
CA MET A 193 -0.91 4.05 2.93
C MET A 193 -0.69 5.26 2.03
N ASN A 194 -1.21 6.43 2.44
CA ASN A 194 -1.18 7.67 1.67
C ASN A 194 -1.58 7.44 0.21
N PRO A 195 -2.78 6.87 -0.05
CA PRO A 195 -3.21 6.58 -1.42
C PRO A 195 -3.32 7.87 -2.23
N ALA A 196 -2.65 7.91 -3.39
CA ALA A 196 -2.68 9.06 -4.27
C ALA A 196 -2.49 8.64 -5.72
N PHE A 197 -3.14 9.33 -6.65
CA PHE A 197 -3.05 9.00 -8.06
C PHE A 197 -2.82 10.21 -8.97
N ALA A 198 -3.45 11.33 -8.70
CA ALA A 198 -3.59 12.43 -9.66
C ALA A 198 -2.47 13.49 -9.59
N GLY A 199 -1.34 13.21 -8.92
CA GLY A 199 -0.30 14.21 -8.68
C GLY A 199 -0.64 15.18 -7.55
N PRO A 200 0.18 16.22 -7.30
CA PRO A 200 -0.06 17.17 -6.21
C PRO A 200 -1.35 17.96 -6.39
N LYS A 201 -2.15 18.06 -5.33
CA LYS A 201 -3.45 18.77 -5.31
C LYS A 201 -3.40 20.17 -5.95
N LYS A 202 -2.39 20.95 -5.62
CA LYS A 202 -2.21 22.30 -6.19
C LYS A 202 -2.01 22.33 -7.71
N GLU A 203 -1.57 21.23 -8.30
CA GLU A 203 -1.34 21.12 -9.75
C GLU A 203 -2.61 20.73 -10.50
N TRP A 204 -3.56 20.04 -9.87
CA TRP A 204 -4.84 19.68 -10.48
C TRP A 204 -5.61 20.92 -10.92
N GLN A 205 -5.60 21.97 -10.09
CA GLN A 205 -6.42 23.17 -10.30
C GLN A 205 -5.80 24.14 -11.30
N LYS A 206 -4.47 24.20 -11.36
CA LYS A 206 -3.76 25.27 -12.09
C LYS A 206 -3.04 24.78 -13.35
N LYS A 207 -2.42 23.62 -13.28
CA LYS A 207 -1.48 23.17 -14.32
C LYS A 207 -2.01 21.99 -15.11
N TYR A 208 -2.71 21.09 -14.45
CA TYR A 208 -3.20 19.84 -15.03
C TYR A 208 -4.66 19.60 -14.63
N PRO A 209 -5.62 20.43 -15.09
CA PRO A 209 -7.04 20.26 -14.71
C PRO A 209 -7.60 18.90 -15.11
N GLU A 210 -7.05 18.28 -16.14
CA GLU A 210 -7.40 16.92 -16.56
C GLU A 210 -7.10 15.86 -15.50
N TRP A 211 -6.14 16.08 -14.60
CA TRP A 211 -5.89 15.17 -13.48
C TRP A 211 -7.02 15.19 -12.45
N GLY A 212 -7.64 16.37 -12.24
CA GLY A 212 -8.84 16.50 -11.43
C GLY A 212 -9.99 15.66 -11.99
N ALA A 213 -10.24 15.76 -13.29
CA ALA A 213 -11.28 14.97 -13.96
C ALA A 213 -11.00 13.46 -13.89
N PHE A 214 -9.75 13.04 -14.03
CA PHE A 214 -9.36 11.62 -13.81
C PHE A 214 -9.66 11.18 -12.40
N ARG A 215 -9.32 12.01 -11.40
CA ARG A 215 -9.58 11.70 -10.01
C ARG A 215 -11.08 11.56 -9.73
N GLU A 216 -11.90 12.49 -10.21
CA GLU A 216 -13.35 12.45 -10.07
C GLU A 216 -13.94 11.17 -10.68
N HIS A 217 -13.52 10.82 -11.88
CA HIS A 217 -13.94 9.58 -12.52
C HIS A 217 -13.61 8.35 -11.66
N LEU A 218 -12.40 8.26 -11.11
CA LEU A 218 -12.00 7.16 -10.24
C LEU A 218 -12.74 7.16 -8.89
N VAL A 219 -13.05 8.35 -8.34
CA VAL A 219 -13.90 8.47 -7.15
C VAL A 219 -15.31 7.97 -7.45
N ASN A 220 -15.86 8.29 -8.62
CA ASN A 220 -17.19 7.82 -9.03
C ASN A 220 -17.25 6.29 -9.19
N ILE A 221 -16.14 5.64 -9.54
CA ILE A 221 -16.06 4.17 -9.52
C ILE A 221 -16.24 3.63 -8.10
N PHE A 222 -15.59 4.23 -7.09
CA PHE A 222 -15.82 3.85 -5.69
C PHE A 222 -17.26 4.06 -5.27
N ASN A 223 -17.90 5.15 -5.73
CA ASN A 223 -19.28 5.49 -5.36
C ASN A 223 -20.35 4.52 -5.88
N GLN A 224 -19.97 3.53 -6.68
CA GLN A 224 -20.87 2.44 -7.11
C GLN A 224 -21.10 1.38 -6.01
N SER A 225 -20.36 1.45 -4.90
CA SER A 225 -20.51 0.58 -3.74
C SER A 225 -20.70 1.44 -2.48
N ASP A 226 -21.38 0.92 -1.48
CA ASP A 226 -21.46 1.50 -0.13
C ASP A 226 -20.55 0.78 0.87
N TYR A 227 -19.83 -0.26 0.40
CA TYR A 227 -18.95 -1.10 1.20
C TYR A 227 -17.54 -1.14 0.62
N LEU A 228 -16.55 -0.96 1.49
CA LEU A 228 -15.14 -1.05 1.16
C LEU A 228 -14.41 -1.62 2.39
N ASN A 229 -14.01 -2.88 2.32
CA ASN A 229 -13.22 -3.48 3.39
C ASN A 229 -11.77 -3.04 3.29
N ALA A 230 -11.41 -1.99 4.00
CA ALA A 230 -10.07 -1.42 3.91
C ALA A 230 -9.62 -0.72 5.18
N LEU A 231 -8.29 -0.70 5.37
CA LEU A 231 -7.57 0.16 6.32
C LEU A 231 -6.83 1.23 5.53
N LEU A 232 -7.20 2.50 5.71
CA LEU A 232 -6.64 3.64 4.99
C LEU A 232 -5.93 4.59 5.95
N PHE A 233 -4.68 4.89 5.64
CA PHE A 233 -3.87 5.89 6.35
C PHE A 233 -3.73 7.15 5.51
N ALA A 234 -3.95 8.32 6.14
CA ALA A 234 -3.79 9.62 5.52
C ALA A 234 -3.07 10.59 6.46
N HIS A 235 -2.32 11.55 5.91
CA HIS A 235 -1.53 12.50 6.68
C HIS A 235 -1.73 13.92 6.18
N ALA A 236 -1.95 14.90 7.09
CA ALA A 236 -2.24 16.29 6.75
C ALA A 236 -1.15 16.98 5.93
N ASN A 237 0.12 16.56 6.06
CA ASN A 237 1.22 17.11 5.27
C ASN A 237 1.43 16.37 3.94
N ASP A 238 0.48 15.50 3.52
CA ASP A 238 0.52 14.90 2.19
C ASP A 238 0.10 15.94 1.14
N VAL A 239 1.00 16.23 0.22
CA VAL A 239 0.76 17.22 -0.84
C VAL A 239 -0.07 16.69 -1.99
N PHE A 240 -0.29 15.36 -2.04
CA PHE A 240 -1.08 14.70 -3.07
C PHE A 240 -2.52 14.52 -2.62
N GLU A 241 -2.74 13.78 -1.55
CA GLU A 241 -4.05 13.49 -0.96
C GLU A 241 -3.95 13.54 0.57
N ASP A 242 -4.54 14.56 1.16
CA ASP A 242 -4.63 14.74 2.60
C ASP A 242 -5.92 14.12 3.17
N PRO A 243 -6.11 14.08 4.51
CA PRO A 243 -7.33 13.56 5.12
C PRO A 243 -8.62 14.23 4.67
N GLU A 244 -8.56 15.51 4.27
CA GLU A 244 -9.71 16.26 3.74
C GLU A 244 -10.10 15.75 2.36
N THR A 245 -9.14 15.67 1.44
CA THR A 245 -9.38 15.19 0.07
C THR A 245 -9.80 13.73 0.02
N LEU A 246 -9.39 12.92 0.99
CA LEU A 246 -9.76 11.52 1.13
C LEU A 246 -11.03 11.31 1.99
N SER A 247 -11.64 12.38 2.49
CA SER A 247 -12.79 12.27 3.41
C SER A 247 -13.99 11.54 2.81
N PHE A 248 -14.15 11.54 1.48
CA PHE A 248 -15.20 10.80 0.78
C PHE A 248 -15.15 9.29 1.05
N PHE A 249 -13.99 8.75 1.45
CA PHE A 249 -13.88 7.36 1.85
C PHE A 249 -14.59 7.05 3.18
N LYS A 250 -14.75 8.03 4.08
CA LYS A 250 -15.34 7.83 5.41
C LYS A 250 -16.80 7.35 5.40
N LYS A 251 -17.50 7.48 4.26
CA LYS A 251 -18.87 6.99 4.08
C LYS A 251 -18.98 5.49 3.87
N PHE A 252 -17.89 4.80 3.48
CA PHE A 252 -17.95 3.39 3.17
C PHE A 252 -17.99 2.53 4.44
N LYS A 253 -18.96 1.62 4.52
CA LYS A 253 -19.00 0.60 5.56
C LYS A 253 -17.81 -0.34 5.41
N GLY A 254 -17.23 -0.75 6.53
CA GLY A 254 -16.04 -1.62 6.55
C GLY A 254 -14.72 -0.89 6.41
N LEU A 255 -14.72 0.42 6.14
CA LEU A 255 -13.48 1.20 6.07
C LEU A 255 -13.05 1.68 7.47
N GLN A 256 -11.79 1.44 7.79
CA GLN A 256 -11.10 2.07 8.91
C GLN A 256 -10.21 3.20 8.37
N PHE A 257 -10.56 4.44 8.68
CA PHE A 257 -9.82 5.64 8.23
C PHE A 257 -8.96 6.15 9.37
N ILE A 258 -7.64 6.13 9.19
CA ILE A 258 -6.64 6.56 10.19
C ILE A 258 -5.98 7.84 9.71
N ASP A 259 -6.32 8.94 10.35
CA ASP A 259 -5.55 10.19 10.24
C ASP A 259 -4.37 10.10 11.24
N TYR A 260 -3.15 10.02 10.71
CA TYR A 260 -1.95 9.92 11.52
C TYR A 260 -1.09 11.19 11.49
N SER A 261 -1.74 12.35 11.35
CA SER A 261 -1.10 13.68 11.26
C SER A 261 -0.33 14.09 12.52
N GLU A 262 -0.53 13.39 13.63
CA GLU A 262 0.27 13.53 14.86
C GLU A 262 1.73 13.09 14.68
N VAL A 263 2.02 12.19 13.74
CA VAL A 263 3.37 11.74 13.43
C VAL A 263 4.12 12.86 12.69
N LYS A 264 5.12 13.45 13.36
CA LYS A 264 5.85 14.60 12.82
C LYS A 264 7.00 14.16 11.91
N PRO A 265 7.00 14.52 10.62
CA PRO A 265 8.02 14.08 9.66
C PRO A 265 9.46 14.48 10.07
N LYS A 266 9.61 15.62 10.76
CA LYS A 266 10.94 16.16 11.15
C LYS A 266 11.70 15.27 12.14
N THR A 267 10.99 14.45 12.91
CA THR A 267 11.59 13.60 13.95
C THR A 267 11.87 12.19 13.48
N CYS A 268 11.49 11.86 12.25
CA CYS A 268 11.57 10.52 11.72
C CYS A 268 12.90 10.23 11.05
N THR A 269 13.47 9.08 11.36
CA THR A 269 14.57 8.54 10.57
C THR A 269 14.00 7.90 9.32
N TRP A 270 14.46 8.38 8.20
CA TRP A 270 14.14 7.82 6.91
C TRP A 270 15.10 6.67 6.65
N ALA A 271 14.60 5.59 6.15
CA ALA A 271 15.43 4.51 5.66
C ALA A 271 16.43 5.04 4.63
N ASP A 272 17.59 5.52 5.04
CA ASP A 272 18.64 6.08 4.15
C ASP A 272 18.14 7.05 3.04
N VAL A 273 16.95 7.57 3.18
CA VAL A 273 16.44 8.59 2.27
C VAL A 273 17.17 9.86 2.63
N ASP A 274 18.10 10.17 1.78
CA ASP A 274 18.96 11.33 1.89
C ASP A 274 18.15 12.55 2.36
N LYS A 275 18.73 13.35 3.21
CA LYS A 275 18.24 14.62 3.76
C LYS A 275 17.63 15.59 2.73
N LYS A 276 17.66 15.22 1.45
CA LYS A 276 17.24 16.01 0.29
C LYS A 276 15.80 15.79 -0.19
N MET A 277 14.91 15.17 0.58
CA MET A 277 13.50 15.04 0.19
C MET A 277 12.57 16.00 0.96
N PRO A 278 12.68 17.29 0.82
CA PRO A 278 11.89 18.23 1.62
C PRO A 278 10.44 18.36 1.16
N SER A 279 10.13 18.12 -0.10
CA SER A 279 8.83 18.49 -0.67
C SER A 279 7.70 17.47 -0.47
N HIS A 280 8.01 16.23 -0.16
CA HIS A 280 7.01 15.15 -0.05
C HIS A 280 7.07 14.39 1.27
N LYS A 281 7.59 15.03 2.33
CA LYS A 281 7.81 14.38 3.64
C LYS A 281 6.54 13.72 4.20
N GLY A 282 5.40 14.40 4.11
CA GLY A 282 4.12 13.82 4.54
C GLY A 282 3.75 12.59 3.74
N HIS A 283 3.84 12.68 2.42
CA HIS A 283 3.51 11.60 1.51
C HIS A 283 4.36 10.35 1.74
N ASN A 284 5.66 10.53 2.00
CA ASN A 284 6.62 9.43 2.12
C ASN A 284 6.72 8.84 3.53
N LEU A 285 5.99 9.39 4.51
CA LEU A 285 6.00 8.90 5.90
C LEU A 285 5.79 7.39 6.06
N PRO A 286 4.95 6.70 5.25
CA PRO A 286 4.80 5.26 5.38
C PRO A 286 6.12 4.48 5.23
N GLN A 287 7.12 5.05 4.58
CA GLN A 287 8.45 4.44 4.42
C GLN A 287 9.39 4.75 5.58
N SER A 288 8.93 5.45 6.61
CA SER A 288 9.75 5.84 7.75
C SER A 288 9.61 4.90 8.95
N SER A 289 10.62 4.95 9.84
CA SER A 289 10.56 4.28 11.13
C SER A 289 9.44 4.82 12.04
N CYS A 290 9.06 6.09 11.88
CA CYS A 290 7.97 6.68 12.68
C CYS A 290 6.62 6.07 12.34
N PHE A 291 6.32 5.88 11.06
CA PHE A 291 5.09 5.22 10.64
C PHE A 291 5.05 3.77 11.15
N THR A 292 6.16 3.06 11.01
CA THR A 292 6.27 1.69 11.52
C THR A 292 5.99 1.63 13.02
N LYS A 293 6.63 2.49 13.81
CA LYS A 293 6.37 2.58 15.27
C LYS A 293 4.92 2.96 15.58
N PHE A 294 4.33 3.88 14.82
CA PHE A 294 2.95 4.29 15.00
C PHE A 294 1.97 3.13 14.75
N VAL A 295 2.17 2.39 13.67
CA VAL A 295 1.35 1.23 13.33
C VAL A 295 1.49 0.12 14.37
N ASP A 296 2.72 -0.18 14.79
CA ASP A 296 3.00 -1.25 15.77
C ASP A 296 2.45 -0.90 17.15
N LYS A 297 2.65 0.34 17.63
CA LYS A 297 2.15 0.79 18.93
C LYS A 297 0.63 0.62 19.05
N ASN A 298 -0.09 0.84 17.98
CA ASN A 298 -1.55 0.79 17.95
C ASN A 298 -2.09 -0.54 17.38
N ASN A 299 -1.23 -1.47 16.98
CA ASN A 299 -1.58 -2.76 16.37
C ASN A 299 -2.53 -2.64 15.16
N TYR A 300 -2.51 -1.53 14.43
CA TYR A 300 -3.50 -1.25 13.38
C TYR A 300 -3.60 -2.36 12.34
N PHE A 301 -2.48 -2.87 11.84
CA PHE A 301 -2.52 -3.91 10.82
C PHE A 301 -3.05 -5.23 11.36
N ILE A 302 -2.63 -5.62 12.56
CA ILE A 302 -3.08 -6.87 13.18
C ILE A 302 -4.57 -6.80 13.47
N ASN A 303 -5.02 -5.76 14.17
CA ASN A 303 -6.44 -5.59 14.53
C ASN A 303 -7.34 -5.57 13.27
N TYR A 304 -6.90 -4.88 12.21
CA TYR A 304 -7.63 -4.88 10.94
C TYR A 304 -7.69 -6.27 10.32
N LEU A 305 -6.56 -6.96 10.21
CA LEU A 305 -6.53 -8.30 9.62
C LEU A 305 -7.37 -9.29 10.44
N GLU A 306 -7.32 -9.25 11.78
CA GLU A 306 -8.17 -10.07 12.64
C GLU A 306 -9.66 -9.77 12.46
N SER A 307 -10.02 -8.53 12.15
CA SER A 307 -11.42 -8.14 11.94
C SER A 307 -12.03 -8.66 10.64
N ILE A 308 -11.21 -9.11 9.69
CA ILE A 308 -11.66 -9.58 8.37
C ILE A 308 -11.46 -11.07 8.13
N PHE A 309 -10.86 -11.80 9.07
CA PHE A 309 -10.65 -13.25 9.08
C PHE A 309 -11.12 -13.90 10.38
#